data_c3ef27b2f1433a5236c36f5fdce4599e
#
_entry.id   c3ef27b2f1433a5236c36f5fdce4599e
#
_cell.length_a   1.000
_cell.length_b   1.000
_cell.length_c   1.000
_cell.angle_alpha   90.00
_cell.angle_beta   90.00
_cell.angle_gamma   90.00
#
_symmetry.space_group_name_H-M   'P 1'
#
loop_
_entity.id
_entity.type
_entity.pdbx_description
1 polymer ?
#
loop_
_entity_poly.entity_id
_entity_poly.type
_entity_poly.pdbx_seq_one_letter_code
_entity_poly.pdbx_strand_id
1 'polypeptide(L)'
;MRDLGNIEDVAAFEPDFMGFIWAPKSPRYVGEDFIIPDLPNNIKAVGVFVDASVEKMAELAKRSGFEWVQLHGEESANDILKLKSLGLKVIKAISVSNENDLMDYEGEPDLFLLDTKKGEQVGGTGIAFDWTILHAYKKSIPFILAGGLGDENVAEAISLSAQFPIYALDFNSKLESMPGFKNIEKVKNISKIIDR
;
A
#
# COMPACT_ATOMS: atom_id res chain seq x y z
N MET A 1 5.61 -4.98 -6.98
CA MET A 1 6.52 -5.06 -8.17
C MET A 1 7.41 -6.29 -8.01
N ARG A 2 7.90 -6.93 -9.07
CA ARG A 2 8.81 -8.08 -8.99
C ARG A 2 9.74 -8.25 -10.22
N ASP A 3 9.45 -7.60 -11.31
CA ASP A 3 10.29 -7.60 -12.53
C ASP A 3 11.22 -6.39 -12.48
N LEU A 4 12.54 -6.60 -12.66
CA LEU A 4 13.54 -5.56 -12.46
C LEU A 4 13.41 -4.42 -13.47
N GLY A 5 13.21 -4.72 -14.76
CA GLY A 5 13.03 -3.69 -15.78
C GLY A 5 11.77 -2.87 -15.54
N ASN A 6 10.67 -3.53 -15.14
CA ASN A 6 9.43 -2.83 -14.83
C ASN A 6 9.52 -2.00 -13.52
N ILE A 7 10.37 -2.40 -12.56
CA ILE A 7 10.68 -1.59 -11.37
C ILE A 7 11.39 -0.30 -11.78
N GLU A 8 12.41 -0.40 -12.65
CA GLU A 8 13.16 0.76 -13.18
C GLU A 8 12.25 1.70 -13.97
N ASP A 9 11.41 1.15 -14.85
CA ASP A 9 10.43 1.93 -15.63
C ASP A 9 9.46 2.71 -14.76
N VAL A 10 8.95 2.10 -13.66
CA VAL A 10 8.05 2.78 -12.72
C VAL A 10 8.79 3.78 -11.84
N ALA A 11 10.02 3.47 -11.42
CA ALA A 11 10.84 4.37 -10.63
C ALA A 11 11.16 5.69 -11.36
N ALA A 12 11.18 5.67 -12.70
CA ALA A 12 11.36 6.88 -13.52
C ALA A 12 10.21 7.91 -13.38
N PHE A 13 9.07 7.52 -12.81
CA PHE A 13 7.95 8.42 -12.47
C PHE A 13 8.00 8.92 -11.02
N GLU A 14 9.05 8.61 -10.29
CA GLU A 14 9.34 9.09 -8.93
C GLU A 14 8.18 8.95 -7.93
N PRO A 15 7.54 7.75 -7.81
CA PRO A 15 6.51 7.57 -6.79
C PRO A 15 7.13 7.68 -5.38
N ASP A 16 6.39 8.22 -4.39
CA ASP A 16 6.86 8.30 -3.00
C ASP A 16 7.15 6.92 -2.39
N PHE A 17 6.38 5.90 -2.79
CA PHE A 17 6.48 4.53 -2.29
C PHE A 17 6.46 3.51 -3.41
N MET A 18 7.25 2.45 -3.26
CA MET A 18 7.16 1.25 -4.10
C MET A 18 7.04 0.00 -3.24
N GLY A 19 5.91 -0.72 -3.39
CA GLY A 19 5.60 -1.93 -2.62
C GLY A 19 6.15 -3.21 -3.25
N PHE A 20 6.76 -4.05 -2.40
CA PHE A 20 7.28 -5.38 -2.72
C PHE A 20 6.62 -6.41 -1.82
N ILE A 21 5.93 -7.41 -2.39
CA ILE A 21 5.01 -8.27 -1.64
C ILE A 21 5.68 -9.59 -1.26
N TRP A 22 5.97 -9.77 0.04
CA TRP A 22 6.44 -11.02 0.64
C TRP A 22 5.30 -11.83 1.27
N ALA A 23 4.20 -12.02 0.53
CA ALA A 23 3.09 -12.87 0.91
C ALA A 23 2.99 -14.04 -0.09
N PRO A 24 3.38 -15.29 0.27
CA PRO A 24 3.51 -16.42 -0.66
C PRO A 24 2.23 -16.77 -1.43
N LYS A 25 1.06 -16.51 -0.83
CA LYS A 25 -0.24 -16.73 -1.50
C LYS A 25 -0.61 -15.66 -2.53
N SER A 26 0.12 -14.56 -2.57
CA SER A 26 -0.14 -13.47 -3.52
C SER A 26 0.38 -13.81 -4.91
N PRO A 27 -0.39 -13.55 -5.99
CA PRO A 27 0.12 -13.68 -7.36
C PRO A 27 1.24 -12.67 -7.67
N ARG A 28 1.47 -11.72 -6.76
CA ARG A 28 2.51 -10.67 -6.83
C ARG A 28 3.70 -10.95 -5.93
N TYR A 29 3.77 -12.16 -5.37
CA TYR A 29 4.88 -12.57 -4.50
C TYR A 29 6.22 -12.41 -5.21
N VAL A 30 7.15 -11.70 -4.56
CA VAL A 30 8.48 -11.43 -5.13
C VAL A 30 9.43 -12.61 -5.04
N GLY A 31 9.20 -13.55 -4.13
CA GLY A 31 10.11 -14.67 -3.83
C GLY A 31 10.89 -14.43 -2.54
N GLU A 32 11.32 -15.53 -1.91
CA GLU A 32 12.04 -15.50 -0.63
C GLU A 32 13.38 -14.74 -0.75
N ASP A 33 14.12 -14.99 -1.84
CA ASP A 33 15.47 -14.48 -2.06
C ASP A 33 15.52 -13.16 -2.84
N PHE A 34 14.34 -12.52 -3.04
CA PHE A 34 14.29 -11.28 -3.78
C PHE A 34 15.04 -10.17 -3.04
N ILE A 35 15.90 -9.47 -3.76
CA ILE A 35 16.58 -8.26 -3.29
C ILE A 35 16.02 -7.07 -4.07
N ILE A 36 15.62 -6.05 -3.37
CA ILE A 36 15.15 -4.81 -3.99
C ILE A 36 16.33 -4.16 -4.72
N PRO A 37 16.20 -3.81 -6.00
CA PRO A 37 17.26 -3.08 -6.71
C PRO A 37 17.42 -1.67 -6.11
N ASP A 38 18.55 -1.03 -6.39
CA ASP A 38 18.78 0.34 -6.00
C ASP A 38 17.69 1.25 -6.60
N LEU A 39 16.98 1.96 -5.73
CA LEU A 39 15.94 2.92 -6.10
C LEU A 39 16.48 4.34 -5.93
N PRO A 40 15.94 5.32 -6.68
CA PRO A 40 16.18 6.74 -6.39
C PRO A 40 15.89 7.08 -4.91
N ASN A 41 16.73 7.92 -4.30
CA ASN A 41 16.68 8.21 -2.85
C ASN A 41 15.35 8.83 -2.37
N ASN A 42 14.57 9.42 -3.25
CA ASN A 42 13.24 9.96 -2.96
C ASN A 42 12.15 8.88 -2.90
N ILE A 43 12.42 7.65 -3.38
CA ILE A 43 11.45 6.54 -3.39
C ILE A 43 11.67 5.65 -2.15
N LYS A 44 10.62 5.50 -1.36
CA LYS A 44 10.63 4.62 -0.18
C LYS A 44 10.22 3.21 -0.58
N ALA A 45 11.12 2.25 -0.44
CA ALA A 45 10.79 0.83 -0.60
C ALA A 45 9.94 0.34 0.58
N VAL A 46 8.86 -0.39 0.30
CA VAL A 46 7.92 -0.93 1.30
C VAL A 46 7.85 -2.44 1.18
N GLY A 47 8.22 -3.15 2.23
CA GLY A 47 7.97 -4.59 2.35
C GLY A 47 6.51 -4.84 2.75
N VAL A 48 5.74 -5.56 1.93
CA VAL A 48 4.32 -5.86 2.18
C VAL A 48 4.17 -7.30 2.65
N PHE A 49 3.55 -7.49 3.81
CA PHE A 49 3.42 -8.78 4.50
C PHE A 49 1.96 -9.07 4.85
N VAL A 50 1.65 -10.35 4.99
CA VAL A 50 0.38 -10.88 5.49
C VAL A 50 0.70 -11.96 6.51
N ASP A 51 0.39 -11.71 7.78
CA ASP A 51 0.57 -12.63 8.92
C ASP A 51 2.00 -13.20 9.06
N ALA A 52 3.02 -12.42 8.68
CA ALA A 52 4.41 -12.80 8.88
C ALA A 52 4.88 -12.46 10.31
N SER A 53 5.86 -13.20 10.84
CA SER A 53 6.43 -12.87 12.14
C SER A 53 7.27 -11.59 12.09
N VAL A 54 7.36 -10.87 13.22
CA VAL A 54 8.18 -9.66 13.36
C VAL A 54 9.64 -9.94 13.01
N GLU A 55 10.16 -11.10 13.44
CA GLU A 55 11.54 -11.52 13.19
C GLU A 55 11.80 -11.69 11.69
N LYS A 56 10.85 -12.31 10.96
CA LYS A 56 10.94 -12.49 9.51
C LYS A 56 10.91 -11.15 8.77
N MET A 57 10.01 -10.25 9.17
CA MET A 57 9.95 -8.90 8.59
C MET A 57 11.24 -8.12 8.82
N ALA A 58 11.79 -8.16 10.02
CA ALA A 58 13.04 -7.48 10.36
C ALA A 58 14.26 -8.08 9.61
N GLU A 59 14.33 -9.41 9.48
CA GLU A 59 15.37 -10.09 8.68
C GLU A 59 15.33 -9.61 7.23
N LEU A 60 14.15 -9.61 6.61
CA LEU A 60 13.96 -9.18 5.22
C LEU A 60 14.27 -7.69 5.04
N ALA A 61 13.84 -6.84 5.97
CA ALA A 61 14.15 -5.42 5.96
C ALA A 61 15.66 -5.17 5.96
N LYS A 62 16.39 -5.85 6.84
CA LYS A 62 17.86 -5.74 6.90
C LYS A 62 18.53 -6.25 5.63
N ARG A 63 18.05 -7.36 5.06
CA ARG A 63 18.63 -7.99 3.87
C ARG A 63 18.37 -7.20 2.59
N SER A 64 17.16 -6.65 2.45
CA SER A 64 16.70 -5.97 1.23
C SER A 64 16.73 -4.44 1.32
N GLY A 65 17.13 -3.87 2.48
CA GLY A 65 17.39 -2.44 2.62
C GLY A 65 16.14 -1.54 2.70
N PHE A 66 14.95 -2.08 3.03
CA PHE A 66 13.77 -1.25 3.19
C PHE A 66 13.54 -0.87 4.67
N GLU A 67 12.99 0.32 4.89
CA GLU A 67 12.67 0.84 6.22
C GLU A 67 11.16 0.84 6.52
N TRP A 68 10.32 0.67 5.50
CA TRP A 68 8.87 0.66 5.62
C TRP A 68 8.32 -0.74 5.50
N VAL A 69 7.42 -1.10 6.42
CA VAL A 69 6.67 -2.38 6.43
C VAL A 69 5.19 -2.10 6.33
N GLN A 70 4.52 -2.76 5.41
CA GLN A 70 3.05 -2.73 5.33
C GLN A 70 2.49 -4.06 5.84
N LEU A 71 1.69 -3.99 6.89
CA LEU A 71 1.00 -5.10 7.52
C LEU A 71 -0.41 -5.21 6.93
N HIS A 72 -0.65 -6.27 6.16
CA HIS A 72 -1.88 -6.44 5.37
C HIS A 72 -2.70 -7.67 5.82
N GLY A 73 -2.37 -8.26 6.97
CA GLY A 73 -3.06 -9.36 7.65
C GLY A 73 -3.65 -8.92 8.98
N GLU A 74 -3.72 -9.87 9.93
CA GLU A 74 -4.29 -9.67 11.27
C GLU A 74 -3.20 -9.35 12.33
N GLU A 75 -2.09 -8.70 11.91
CA GLU A 75 -1.00 -8.33 12.82
C GLU A 75 -1.49 -7.37 13.91
N SER A 76 -1.05 -7.63 15.14
CA SER A 76 -1.52 -6.94 16.34
C SER A 76 -0.86 -5.57 16.56
N ALA A 77 -1.45 -4.75 17.44
CA ALA A 77 -0.83 -3.52 17.93
C ALA A 77 0.54 -3.76 18.57
N ASN A 78 0.74 -4.92 19.23
CA ASN A 78 2.04 -5.29 19.81
C ASN A 78 3.11 -5.56 18.74
N ASP A 79 2.73 -6.12 17.59
CA ASP A 79 3.66 -6.34 16.48
C ASP A 79 4.11 -5.00 15.87
N ILE A 80 3.19 -4.03 15.78
CA ILE A 80 3.54 -2.65 15.38
C ILE A 80 4.57 -2.04 16.33
N LEU A 81 4.33 -2.14 17.64
CA LEU A 81 5.27 -1.61 18.64
C LEU A 81 6.64 -2.26 18.54
N LYS A 82 6.70 -3.58 18.35
CA LYS A 82 7.96 -4.31 18.17
C LYS A 82 8.71 -3.86 16.91
N LEU A 83 8.01 -3.76 15.76
CA LEU A 83 8.62 -3.30 14.50
C LEU A 83 9.17 -1.88 14.65
N LYS A 84 8.41 -0.97 15.26
CA LYS A 84 8.86 0.40 15.52
C LYS A 84 10.07 0.43 16.47
N SER A 85 10.14 -0.44 17.48
CA SER A 85 11.29 -0.56 18.36
C SER A 85 12.57 -1.04 17.66
N LEU A 86 12.43 -1.73 16.52
CA LEU A 86 13.51 -2.15 15.63
C LEU A 86 13.90 -1.05 14.60
N GLY A 87 13.30 0.14 14.68
CA GLY A 87 13.58 1.27 13.79
C GLY A 87 12.80 1.25 12.48
N LEU A 88 11.85 0.33 12.31
CA LEU A 88 11.01 0.25 11.11
C LEU A 88 9.82 1.19 11.19
N LYS A 89 9.42 1.75 10.06
CA LYS A 89 8.19 2.50 9.86
C LYS A 89 7.06 1.56 9.47
N VAL A 90 5.87 1.76 10.02
CA VAL A 90 4.77 0.80 9.86
C VAL A 90 3.56 1.45 9.20
N ILE A 91 3.10 0.81 8.12
CA ILE A 91 1.81 1.05 7.48
C ILE A 91 0.89 -0.12 7.88
N LYS A 92 -0.24 0.15 8.54
CA LYS A 92 -1.24 -0.90 8.82
C LYS A 92 -2.39 -0.80 7.84
N ALA A 93 -2.60 -1.85 7.06
CA ALA A 93 -3.75 -1.95 6.17
C ALA A 93 -5.01 -2.33 6.94
N ILE A 94 -6.09 -1.62 6.66
CA ILE A 94 -7.45 -1.88 7.15
C ILE A 94 -8.33 -2.14 5.94
N SER A 95 -9.01 -3.30 5.94
CA SER A 95 -10.01 -3.64 4.92
C SER A 95 -11.34 -2.98 5.27
N VAL A 96 -11.77 -1.99 4.46
CA VAL A 96 -12.93 -1.15 4.73
C VAL A 96 -14.14 -1.63 3.93
N SER A 97 -15.24 -1.87 4.62
CA SER A 97 -16.57 -2.15 4.04
C SER A 97 -17.68 -1.32 4.67
N ASN A 98 -17.47 -0.84 5.89
CA ASN A 98 -18.42 -0.02 6.64
C ASN A 98 -17.67 0.87 7.65
N GLU A 99 -18.39 1.78 8.30
CA GLU A 99 -17.84 2.76 9.24
C GLU A 99 -17.14 2.12 10.45
N ASN A 100 -17.62 0.97 10.95
CA ASN A 100 -17.04 0.31 12.12
C ASN A 100 -15.61 -0.15 11.86
N ASP A 101 -15.29 -0.56 10.62
CA ASP A 101 -13.95 -1.00 10.24
C ASP A 101 -12.89 0.10 10.49
N LEU A 102 -13.29 1.38 10.47
CA LEU A 102 -12.41 2.53 10.72
C LEU A 102 -12.24 2.87 12.22
N MET A 103 -13.14 2.39 13.08
CA MET A 103 -13.16 2.72 14.51
C MET A 103 -12.42 1.69 15.35
N ASP A 104 -12.50 0.41 15.01
CA ASP A 104 -12.16 -0.72 15.87
C ASP A 104 -10.67 -1.06 15.96
N TYR A 105 -9.79 -0.38 15.20
CA TYR A 105 -8.38 -0.72 15.22
C TYR A 105 -7.63 -0.02 16.37
N GLU A 106 -7.06 -0.81 17.27
CA GLU A 106 -6.16 -0.38 18.34
C GLU A 106 -4.70 -0.52 17.89
N GLY A 107 -3.98 0.57 17.83
CA GLY A 107 -2.57 0.60 17.47
C GLY A 107 -2.17 1.95 16.89
N GLU A 108 -0.87 2.25 16.95
CA GLU A 108 -0.29 3.50 16.49
C GLU A 108 0.76 3.26 15.39
N PRO A 109 0.34 2.85 14.18
CA PRO A 109 1.24 2.79 13.03
C PRO A 109 1.69 4.21 12.64
N ASP A 110 2.68 4.33 11.77
CA ASP A 110 3.06 5.62 11.20
C ASP A 110 2.03 6.10 10.17
N LEU A 111 1.42 5.16 9.43
CA LEU A 111 0.32 5.40 8.49
C LEU A 111 -0.69 4.25 8.57
N PHE A 112 -1.96 4.55 8.32
CA PHE A 112 -2.91 3.52 7.88
C PHE A 112 -2.92 3.41 6.37
N LEU A 113 -3.37 2.26 5.85
CA LEU A 113 -3.77 2.09 4.46
C LEU A 113 -5.21 1.58 4.46
N LEU A 114 -6.12 2.33 3.86
CA LEU A 114 -7.53 1.97 3.77
C LEU A 114 -7.80 1.33 2.42
N ASP A 115 -8.02 0.01 2.41
CA ASP A 115 -8.26 -0.78 1.20
C ASP A 115 -9.71 -1.28 1.17
N THR A 116 -10.27 -1.42 -0.01
CA THR A 116 -11.62 -1.98 -0.19
C THR A 116 -11.66 -3.43 0.26
N LYS A 117 -12.55 -3.76 1.18
CA LYS A 117 -12.80 -5.16 1.57
C LYS A 117 -13.35 -5.93 0.37
N LYS A 118 -12.66 -6.97 -0.04
CA LYS A 118 -13.16 -7.90 -1.03
C LYS A 118 -14.28 -8.72 -0.41
N GLY A 119 -15.53 -8.31 -0.64
CA GLY A 119 -16.69 -9.10 -0.23
C GLY A 119 -16.76 -10.44 -0.97
N GLU A 120 -17.56 -11.39 -0.46
CA GLU A 120 -17.78 -12.72 -1.06
C GLU A 120 -18.44 -12.68 -2.45
N GLN A 121 -18.82 -11.52 -2.95
CA GLN A 121 -19.44 -11.35 -4.27
C GLN A 121 -18.64 -10.37 -5.12
N VAL A 122 -18.24 -10.88 -6.28
CA VAL A 122 -17.65 -10.21 -7.43
C VAL A 122 -16.17 -9.90 -7.32
N GLY A 123 -15.35 -10.91 -7.57
CA GLY A 123 -13.94 -10.70 -7.90
C GLY A 123 -13.80 -9.87 -9.18
N GLY A 124 -12.91 -8.88 -9.16
CA GLY A 124 -12.40 -8.22 -10.36
C GLY A 124 -13.12 -6.96 -10.84
N THR A 125 -14.08 -6.39 -10.12
CA THR A 125 -14.77 -5.16 -10.54
C THR A 125 -13.93 -3.90 -10.37
N GLY A 126 -12.86 -3.93 -9.54
CA GLY A 126 -12.04 -2.74 -9.29
C GLY A 126 -12.84 -1.53 -8.79
N ILE A 127 -13.94 -1.77 -8.09
CA ILE A 127 -14.78 -0.73 -7.50
C ILE A 127 -14.12 -0.31 -6.19
N ALA A 128 -13.91 1.00 -6.00
CA ALA A 128 -13.55 1.57 -4.71
C ALA A 128 -14.72 1.38 -3.71
N PHE A 129 -14.43 1.32 -2.41
CA PHE A 129 -15.49 1.39 -1.41
C PHE A 129 -16.17 2.77 -1.46
N ASP A 130 -17.36 2.86 -0.89
CA ASP A 130 -18.06 4.15 -0.77
C ASP A 130 -17.27 5.10 0.14
N TRP A 131 -16.62 6.10 -0.45
CA TRP A 131 -15.76 7.04 0.27
C TRP A 131 -16.50 7.95 1.26
N THR A 132 -17.84 7.96 1.26
CA THR A 132 -18.61 8.63 2.33
C THR A 132 -18.33 8.02 3.70
N ILE A 133 -17.93 6.76 3.76
CA ILE A 133 -17.49 6.06 4.98
C ILE A 133 -16.30 6.78 5.65
N LEU A 134 -15.45 7.49 4.90
CA LEU A 134 -14.32 8.24 5.44
C LEU A 134 -14.72 9.30 6.47
N HIS A 135 -15.98 9.77 6.49
CA HIS A 135 -16.48 10.66 7.53
C HIS A 135 -16.47 10.03 8.94
N ALA A 136 -16.44 8.71 9.05
CA ALA A 136 -16.26 7.98 10.30
C ALA A 136 -14.81 7.93 10.79
N TYR A 137 -13.82 8.28 9.93
CA TYR A 137 -12.41 8.30 10.31
C TYR A 137 -12.13 9.46 11.28
N LYS A 138 -11.87 9.17 12.55
CA LYS A 138 -11.64 10.16 13.62
C LYS A 138 -10.22 10.12 14.19
N LYS A 139 -9.34 9.32 13.60
CA LYS A 139 -7.95 9.21 14.06
C LYS A 139 -7.12 10.37 13.51
N SER A 140 -6.10 10.77 14.27
CA SER A 140 -5.13 11.81 13.86
C SER A 140 -4.02 11.26 12.94
N ILE A 141 -3.84 9.94 12.90
CA ILE A 141 -2.83 9.29 12.06
C ILE A 141 -3.25 9.43 10.59
N PRO A 142 -2.40 9.95 9.71
CA PRO A 142 -2.74 10.05 8.29
C PRO A 142 -2.82 8.67 7.62
N PHE A 143 -3.49 8.60 6.46
CA PHE A 143 -3.67 7.33 5.79
C PHE A 143 -3.38 7.39 4.27
N ILE A 144 -3.06 6.23 3.73
CA ILE A 144 -2.99 5.97 2.29
C ILE A 144 -4.35 5.46 1.84
N LEU A 145 -4.94 6.09 0.85
CA LEU A 145 -6.19 5.60 0.25
C LEU A 145 -5.86 4.58 -0.84
N ALA A 146 -6.43 3.39 -0.72
CA ALA A 146 -6.24 2.26 -1.61
C ALA A 146 -7.59 1.69 -2.08
N GLY A 147 -7.55 0.59 -2.83
CA GLY A 147 -8.75 -0.14 -3.27
C GLY A 147 -9.33 0.39 -4.57
N GLY A 148 -8.96 -0.23 -5.69
CA GLY A 148 -9.55 0.03 -6.99
C GLY A 148 -9.28 1.41 -7.59
N LEU A 149 -8.23 2.12 -7.15
CA LEU A 149 -7.85 3.40 -7.72
C LEU A 149 -7.31 3.25 -9.15
N GLY A 150 -7.77 4.12 -10.03
CA GLY A 150 -7.41 4.16 -11.45
C GLY A 150 -7.81 5.47 -12.11
N ASP A 151 -7.66 5.55 -13.44
CA ASP A 151 -7.94 6.76 -14.24
C ASP A 151 -9.36 7.30 -14.02
N GLU A 152 -10.32 6.41 -13.76
CA GLU A 152 -11.73 6.73 -13.60
C GLU A 152 -12.09 7.45 -12.31
N ASN A 153 -11.26 7.35 -11.25
CA ASN A 153 -11.61 7.87 -9.92
C ASN A 153 -10.48 8.64 -9.22
N VAL A 154 -9.29 8.71 -9.80
CA VAL A 154 -8.15 9.38 -9.18
C VAL A 154 -8.41 10.87 -8.91
N ALA A 155 -9.10 11.57 -9.80
CA ALA A 155 -9.40 13.01 -9.62
C ALA A 155 -10.32 13.24 -8.41
N GLU A 156 -11.30 12.36 -8.19
CA GLU A 156 -12.16 12.39 -7.01
C GLU A 156 -11.34 12.07 -5.75
N ALA A 157 -10.51 11.01 -5.79
CA ALA A 157 -9.63 10.64 -4.67
C ALA A 157 -8.71 11.80 -4.24
N ILE A 158 -8.14 12.55 -5.20
CA ILE A 158 -7.33 13.74 -4.92
C ILE A 158 -8.18 14.81 -4.21
N SER A 159 -9.41 15.05 -4.65
CA SER A 159 -10.28 16.06 -4.05
C SER A 159 -10.61 15.79 -2.58
N LEU A 160 -10.63 14.51 -2.17
CA LEU A 160 -10.87 14.12 -0.78
C LEU A 160 -9.76 14.57 0.17
N SER A 161 -8.54 14.82 -0.31
CA SER A 161 -7.43 15.29 0.52
C SER A 161 -7.68 16.65 1.16
N ALA A 162 -8.61 17.44 0.61
CA ALA A 162 -9.05 18.71 1.20
C ALA A 162 -9.89 18.51 2.49
N GLN A 163 -10.44 17.32 2.72
CA GLN A 163 -11.35 17.02 3.82
C GLN A 163 -10.79 15.96 4.79
N PHE A 164 -9.91 15.09 4.31
CA PHE A 164 -9.39 13.95 5.07
C PHE A 164 -7.85 13.96 5.09
N PRO A 165 -7.21 13.40 6.11
CA PRO A 165 -5.74 13.33 6.23
C PRO A 165 -5.16 12.26 5.30
N ILE A 166 -5.44 12.35 3.99
CA ILE A 166 -4.89 11.46 2.98
C ILE A 166 -3.43 11.84 2.76
N TYR A 167 -2.53 10.90 3.05
CA TYR A 167 -1.09 11.07 2.87
C TYR A 167 -0.64 10.74 1.45
N ALA A 168 -1.19 9.67 0.87
CA ALA A 168 -0.88 9.20 -0.47
C ALA A 168 -2.04 8.38 -1.05
N LEU A 169 -1.97 8.09 -2.35
CA LEU A 169 -2.88 7.19 -3.08
C LEU A 169 -2.12 5.94 -3.50
N ASP A 170 -2.67 4.74 -3.24
CA ASP A 170 -2.08 3.46 -3.65
C ASP A 170 -2.74 2.90 -4.90
N PHE A 171 -1.94 2.67 -5.92
CA PHE A 171 -2.35 2.12 -7.21
C PHE A 171 -1.74 0.73 -7.41
N ASN A 172 -2.57 -0.29 -7.56
CA ASN A 172 -2.07 -1.63 -7.79
C ASN A 172 -2.67 -2.27 -9.04
N SER A 173 -3.72 -3.09 -8.91
CA SER A 173 -4.24 -3.95 -9.99
C SER A 173 -4.73 -3.18 -11.23
N LYS A 174 -5.30 -1.98 -11.05
CA LYS A 174 -5.78 -1.15 -12.16
C LYS A 174 -4.67 -0.68 -13.10
N LEU A 175 -3.46 -0.49 -12.57
CA LEU A 175 -2.29 -0.11 -13.36
C LEU A 175 -1.47 -1.31 -13.86
N GLU A 176 -1.94 -2.54 -13.69
CA GLU A 176 -1.22 -3.73 -14.13
C GLU A 176 -1.68 -4.21 -15.51
N SER A 177 -0.74 -4.76 -16.29
CA SER A 177 -1.01 -5.60 -17.45
C SER A 177 -1.14 -7.08 -17.07
N MET A 178 -0.41 -7.50 -16.03
CA MET A 178 -0.51 -8.79 -15.35
C MET A 178 -0.05 -8.63 -13.89
N PRO A 179 -0.46 -9.53 -12.97
CA PRO A 179 -0.10 -9.41 -11.56
C PRO A 179 1.40 -9.19 -11.32
N GLY A 180 1.75 -8.06 -10.70
CA GLY A 180 3.12 -7.66 -10.38
C GLY A 180 3.87 -6.95 -11.52
N PHE A 181 3.23 -6.70 -12.67
CA PHE A 181 3.82 -6.00 -13.80
C PHE A 181 2.96 -4.77 -14.19
N LYS A 182 3.47 -3.57 -13.98
CA LYS A 182 2.78 -2.31 -14.25
C LYS A 182 2.77 -1.97 -15.74
N ASN A 183 1.63 -1.51 -16.23
CA ASN A 183 1.49 -0.92 -17.55
C ASN A 183 1.98 0.53 -17.49
N ILE A 184 3.08 0.81 -18.16
CA ILE A 184 3.77 2.11 -18.07
C ILE A 184 2.93 3.27 -18.61
N GLU A 185 2.12 3.05 -19.66
CA GLU A 185 1.22 4.11 -20.15
C GLU A 185 0.14 4.48 -19.13
N LYS A 186 -0.37 3.49 -18.38
CA LYS A 186 -1.31 3.78 -17.27
C LYS A 186 -0.62 4.52 -16.13
N VAL A 187 0.59 4.11 -15.75
CA VAL A 187 1.39 4.83 -14.73
C VAL A 187 1.60 6.27 -15.14
N LYS A 188 2.03 6.50 -16.38
CA LYS A 188 2.24 7.84 -16.96
C LYS A 188 0.96 8.70 -16.97
N ASN A 189 -0.19 8.10 -17.23
CA ASN A 189 -1.47 8.83 -17.19
C ASN A 189 -1.81 9.27 -15.78
N ILE A 190 -1.68 8.39 -14.80
CA ILE A 190 -1.91 8.71 -13.37
C ILE A 190 -0.94 9.80 -12.89
N SER A 191 0.37 9.67 -13.16
CA SER A 191 1.37 10.66 -12.79
C SER A 191 0.98 12.07 -13.28
N LYS A 192 0.59 12.20 -14.55
CA LYS A 192 0.13 13.49 -15.12
C LYS A 192 -1.10 14.07 -14.45
N ILE A 193 -1.96 13.26 -13.84
CA ILE A 193 -3.15 13.74 -13.13
C ILE A 193 -2.77 14.20 -11.73
N ILE A 194 -1.85 13.49 -11.06
CA ILE A 194 -1.40 13.80 -9.70
C ILE A 194 -0.53 15.07 -9.69
N ASP A 195 0.31 15.27 -10.68
CA ASP A 195 1.24 16.41 -10.80
C ASP A 195 0.56 17.74 -11.18
N ARG A 196 -0.77 17.77 -11.29
CA ARG A 196 -1.56 18.97 -11.61
C ARG A 196 -2.09 19.66 -10.38
#